data_73bcc02fbc7d76a52f8c97772e16aa8e
#
_entry.id   73bcc02fbc7d76a52f8c97772e16aa8e
#
_cell.length_a   1.000
_cell.length_b   1.000
_cell.length_c   1.000
_cell.angle_alpha   90.00
_cell.angle_beta   90.00
_cell.angle_gamma   90.00
#
_symmetry.space_group_name_H-M   'P 1'
#
loop_
_entity.id
_entity.type
_entity.pdbx_description
1 polymer ?
#
loop_
_entity_poly.entity_id
_entity_poly.type
_entity_poly.pdbx_seq_one_letter_code
_entity_poly.pdbx_strand_id
1 'polypeptide(L)'
;DEAINMLTEEGLENVFIRHKRFAEATRVAVKAWGLEILCKNPEEYSDSLTAVMVPDGHDADSLRKIILDHYNMSLGTGLAKVAGKIFRIGHLGDFNELMLAGTLAGVEMGLMKSKIPYKKGGILKALDYLC
;
A
#
# COMPACT_ATOMS: atom_id res chain seq x y z
N ASP A 1 -17.57 -23.61 -0.83
CA ASP A 1 -16.86 -22.51 -1.48
C ASP A 1 -15.45 -22.39 -0.92
N GLU A 2 -14.44 -22.36 -1.79
CA GLU A 2 -13.04 -22.35 -1.39
C GLU A 2 -12.68 -21.10 -0.56
N ALA A 3 -13.18 -19.95 -0.92
CA ALA A 3 -12.91 -18.71 -0.18
C ALA A 3 -13.41 -18.80 1.25
N ILE A 4 -14.60 -19.33 1.46
CA ILE A 4 -15.17 -19.53 2.80
C ILE A 4 -14.38 -20.58 3.56
N ASN A 5 -13.96 -21.66 2.90
CA ASN A 5 -13.15 -22.71 3.50
C ASN A 5 -11.81 -22.15 4.00
N MET A 6 -11.14 -21.35 3.20
CA MET A 6 -9.87 -20.72 3.59
C MET A 6 -10.04 -19.80 4.80
N LEU A 7 -11.09 -18.97 4.82
CA LEU A 7 -11.40 -18.11 5.97
C LEU A 7 -11.69 -18.92 7.23
N THR A 8 -12.43 -20.02 7.08
CA THR A 8 -12.78 -20.90 8.21
C THR A 8 -11.55 -21.61 8.75
N GLU A 9 -10.65 -22.07 7.89
CA GLU A 9 -9.42 -22.76 8.29
C GLU A 9 -8.48 -21.82 9.06
N GLU A 10 -8.34 -20.58 8.61
CA GLU A 10 -7.52 -19.57 9.29
C GLU A 10 -8.16 -19.06 10.58
N GLY A 11 -9.48 -18.95 10.60
CA GLY A 11 -10.27 -18.32 11.67
C GLY A 11 -10.40 -16.82 11.45
N LEU A 12 -11.62 -16.28 11.57
CA LEU A 12 -11.91 -14.88 11.27
C LEU A 12 -11.10 -13.90 12.11
N GLU A 13 -10.89 -14.18 13.39
CA GLU A 13 -10.06 -13.32 14.25
C GLU A 13 -8.62 -13.23 13.72
N ASN A 14 -8.05 -14.35 13.32
CA ASN A 14 -6.70 -14.40 12.75
C ASN A 14 -6.63 -13.67 11.43
N VAL A 15 -7.66 -13.76 10.59
CA VAL A 15 -7.76 -13.01 9.33
C VAL A 15 -7.75 -11.50 9.62
N PHE A 16 -8.54 -11.04 10.60
CA PHE A 16 -8.58 -9.62 10.96
C PHE A 16 -7.24 -9.13 11.51
N ILE A 17 -6.60 -9.92 12.35
CA ILE A 17 -5.28 -9.59 12.91
C ILE A 17 -4.25 -9.46 11.78
N ARG A 18 -4.25 -10.40 10.84
CA ARG A 18 -3.34 -10.38 9.70
C ARG A 18 -3.56 -9.15 8.83
N HIS A 19 -4.81 -8.84 8.50
CA HIS A 19 -5.14 -7.65 7.70
C HIS A 19 -4.72 -6.36 8.40
N LYS A 20 -4.98 -6.25 9.70
CA LYS A 20 -4.57 -5.08 10.47
C LYS A 20 -3.05 -4.93 10.51
N ARG A 21 -2.33 -6.02 10.68
CA ARG A 21 -0.86 -6.02 10.72
C ARG A 21 -0.28 -5.54 9.39
N PHE A 22 -0.81 -6.02 8.26
CA PHE A 22 -0.34 -5.61 6.94
C PHE A 22 -0.74 -4.17 6.61
N ALA A 23 -1.91 -3.74 7.04
CA ALA A 23 -2.33 -2.35 6.91
C ALA A 23 -1.40 -1.42 7.68
N GLU A 24 -1.06 -1.75 8.92
CA GLU A 24 -0.13 -0.96 9.72
C GLU A 24 1.28 -0.91 9.11
N ALA A 25 1.79 -2.04 8.62
CA ALA A 25 3.09 -2.08 7.94
C ALA A 25 3.10 -1.17 6.71
N THR A 26 2.02 -1.18 5.94
CA THR A 26 1.87 -0.31 4.76
C THR A 26 1.90 1.16 5.17
N ARG A 27 1.16 1.53 6.21
CA ARG A 27 1.12 2.91 6.70
C ARG A 27 2.48 3.36 7.25
N VAL A 28 3.21 2.46 7.91
CA VAL A 28 4.58 2.72 8.36
C VAL A 28 5.48 3.07 7.17
N ALA A 29 5.40 2.30 6.10
CA ALA A 29 6.17 2.57 4.87
C ALA A 29 5.80 3.93 4.27
N VAL A 30 4.50 4.22 4.12
CA VAL A 30 4.02 5.47 3.54
C VAL A 30 4.52 6.68 4.32
N LYS A 31 4.41 6.63 5.64
CA LYS A 31 4.90 7.72 6.51
C LYS A 31 6.41 7.89 6.43
N ALA A 32 7.15 6.78 6.34
CA ALA A 32 8.61 6.82 6.20
C ALA A 32 9.02 7.42 4.84
N TRP A 33 8.26 7.21 3.78
CA TRP A 33 8.48 7.90 2.50
C TRP A 33 8.22 9.40 2.57
N GLY A 34 7.59 9.89 3.64
CA GLY A 34 7.18 11.27 3.77
C GLY A 34 5.93 11.61 2.98
N LEU A 35 5.19 10.60 2.53
CA LEU A 35 3.92 10.78 1.84
C LEU A 35 2.78 10.76 2.84
N GLU A 36 1.62 11.29 2.42
CA GLU A 36 0.45 11.38 3.28
C GLU A 36 -0.58 10.30 2.94
N ILE A 37 -1.25 9.81 3.97
CA ILE A 37 -2.42 8.94 3.81
C ILE A 37 -3.64 9.84 3.63
N LEU A 38 -4.48 9.52 2.64
CA LEU A 38 -5.68 10.31 2.34
C LEU A 38 -6.62 10.40 3.55
N CYS A 39 -6.84 9.28 4.24
CA CYS A 39 -7.65 9.24 5.45
C CYS A 39 -6.87 9.90 6.59
N LYS A 40 -7.42 10.97 7.16
CA LYS A 40 -6.75 11.76 8.21
C LYS A 40 -7.03 11.25 9.62
N ASN A 41 -8.13 10.53 9.82
CA ASN A 41 -8.50 10.01 11.13
C ASN A 41 -8.07 8.55 11.27
N PRO A 42 -7.09 8.24 12.17
CA PRO A 42 -6.63 6.87 12.34
C PRO A 42 -7.72 5.86 12.72
N GLU A 43 -8.78 6.31 13.38
CA GLU A 43 -9.91 5.43 13.72
C GLU A 43 -10.70 4.97 12.50
N GLU A 44 -10.57 5.70 11.38
CA GLU A 44 -11.25 5.40 10.12
C GLU A 44 -10.34 4.72 9.09
N TYR A 45 -9.10 4.36 9.46
CA TYR A 45 -8.19 3.65 8.56
C TYR A 45 -8.76 2.31 8.15
N SER A 46 -8.66 2.03 6.84
CA SER A 46 -9.05 0.73 6.30
C SER A 46 -7.96 -0.32 6.56
N ASP A 47 -8.39 -1.52 6.90
CA ASP A 47 -7.48 -2.68 7.01
C ASP A 47 -7.34 -3.44 5.69
N SER A 48 -7.99 -3.00 4.62
CA SER A 48 -7.95 -3.67 3.31
C SER A 48 -7.21 -2.90 2.23
N LEU A 49 -7.13 -1.57 2.34
CA LEU A 49 -6.39 -0.75 1.38
C LEU A 49 -5.90 0.55 2.04
N THR A 50 -4.86 1.12 1.48
CA THR A 50 -4.32 2.41 1.90
C THR A 50 -4.25 3.34 0.69
N ALA A 51 -4.92 4.49 0.76
CA ALA A 51 -4.85 5.52 -0.25
C ALA A 51 -3.75 6.51 0.11
N VAL A 52 -2.80 6.68 -0.81
CA VAL A 52 -1.59 7.48 -0.60
C VAL A 52 -1.66 8.72 -1.48
N MET A 53 -1.51 9.89 -0.88
CA MET A 53 -1.48 11.16 -1.60
C MET A 53 -0.07 11.45 -2.09
N VAL A 54 0.05 11.85 -3.36
CA VAL A 54 1.30 12.43 -3.86
C VAL A 54 1.29 13.94 -3.62
N PRO A 55 2.48 14.56 -3.48
CA PRO A 55 2.55 16.01 -3.28
C PRO A 55 1.94 16.79 -4.45
N ASP A 56 1.45 18.00 -4.17
CA ASP A 56 0.90 18.88 -5.19
C ASP A 56 1.89 19.11 -6.32
N GLY A 57 1.38 19.15 -7.55
CA GLY A 57 2.20 19.32 -8.74
C GLY A 57 2.75 18.01 -9.31
N HIS A 58 2.45 16.88 -8.68
CA HIS A 58 2.85 15.55 -9.14
C HIS A 58 1.62 14.70 -9.48
N ASP A 59 1.83 13.71 -10.36
CA ASP A 59 0.76 12.87 -10.88
C ASP A 59 0.93 11.43 -10.39
N ALA A 60 -0.02 10.96 -9.60
CA ALA A 60 -0.03 9.58 -9.10
C ALA A 60 -0.22 8.56 -10.24
N ASP A 61 -0.94 8.92 -11.30
CA ASP A 61 -1.15 8.01 -12.42
C ASP A 61 0.15 7.78 -13.21
N SER A 62 1.01 8.78 -13.31
CA SER A 62 2.35 8.61 -13.88
C SER A 62 3.19 7.62 -13.06
N LEU A 63 3.13 7.71 -11.74
CA LEU A 63 3.81 6.74 -10.86
C LEU A 63 3.26 5.32 -11.07
N ARG A 64 1.94 5.17 -11.13
CA ARG A 64 1.31 3.88 -11.36
C ARG A 64 1.75 3.27 -12.70
N LYS A 65 1.85 4.09 -13.74
CA LYS A 65 2.33 3.65 -15.06
C LYS A 65 3.78 3.18 -15.00
N ILE A 66 4.66 3.90 -14.33
CA ILE A 66 6.06 3.50 -14.15
C ILE A 66 6.13 2.12 -13.49
N ILE A 67 5.36 1.91 -12.43
CA ILE A 67 5.38 0.65 -11.69
C ILE A 67 4.81 -0.50 -12.54
N LEU A 68 3.75 -0.25 -13.27
CA LEU A 68 3.17 -1.26 -14.16
C LEU A 68 4.13 -1.64 -15.28
N ASP A 69 4.72 -0.66 -15.94
CA ASP A 69 5.60 -0.88 -17.09
C ASP A 69 6.91 -1.58 -16.70
N HIS A 70 7.48 -1.23 -15.55
CA HIS A 70 8.78 -1.76 -15.12
C HIS A 70 8.67 -3.04 -14.29
N TYR A 71 7.63 -3.19 -13.49
CA TYR A 71 7.54 -4.26 -12.50
C TYR A 71 6.28 -5.11 -12.64
N ASN A 72 5.45 -4.83 -13.64
CA ASN A 72 4.22 -5.56 -13.89
C ASN A 72 3.31 -5.62 -12.65
N MET A 73 3.29 -4.55 -11.86
CA MET A 73 2.46 -4.43 -10.68
C MET A 73 1.42 -3.32 -10.87
N SER A 74 0.16 -3.64 -10.61
CA SER A 74 -0.95 -2.70 -10.74
C SER A 74 -1.35 -2.17 -9.36
N LEU A 75 -1.46 -0.86 -9.25
CA LEU A 75 -1.98 -0.18 -8.07
C LEU A 75 -3.31 0.50 -8.41
N GLY A 76 -4.15 0.69 -7.40
CA GLY A 76 -5.43 1.36 -7.59
C GLY A 76 -5.26 2.84 -7.92
N THR A 77 -6.22 3.37 -8.67
CA THR A 77 -6.26 4.78 -9.04
C THR A 77 -7.19 5.58 -8.12
N GLY A 78 -7.01 6.88 -8.07
CA GLY A 78 -7.97 7.80 -7.46
C GLY A 78 -9.16 8.03 -8.38
N LEU A 79 -10.33 8.27 -7.79
CA LEU A 79 -11.56 8.53 -8.51
C LEU A 79 -12.06 9.95 -8.22
N ALA A 80 -12.80 10.51 -9.15
CA ALA A 80 -13.46 11.82 -9.01
C ALA A 80 -12.48 12.92 -8.59
N LYS A 81 -12.71 13.54 -7.43
CA LYS A 81 -11.92 14.69 -6.95
C LYS A 81 -10.46 14.36 -6.67
N VAL A 82 -10.11 13.08 -6.47
CA VAL A 82 -8.73 12.66 -6.16
C VAL A 82 -8.06 11.95 -7.34
N ALA A 83 -8.67 11.99 -8.52
CA ALA A 83 -8.07 11.43 -9.73
C ALA A 83 -6.71 12.07 -9.99
N GLY A 84 -5.68 11.25 -10.21
CA GLY A 84 -4.30 11.71 -10.41
C GLY A 84 -3.58 12.20 -9.17
N LYS A 85 -4.27 12.31 -8.04
CA LYS A 85 -3.70 12.82 -6.78
C LYS A 85 -3.31 11.74 -5.81
N ILE A 86 -3.91 10.55 -5.93
CA ILE A 86 -3.64 9.41 -5.05
C ILE A 86 -3.38 8.15 -5.86
N PHE A 87 -2.69 7.22 -5.25
CA PHE A 87 -2.70 5.82 -5.65
C PHE A 87 -3.11 4.97 -4.44
N ARG A 88 -3.58 3.76 -4.69
CA ARG A 88 -4.06 2.87 -3.62
C ARG A 88 -3.25 1.60 -3.60
N ILE A 89 -2.83 1.20 -2.40
CA ILE A 89 -2.14 -0.07 -2.14
C ILE A 89 -3.16 -0.99 -1.48
N GLY A 90 -3.47 -2.11 -2.14
CA GLY A 90 -4.34 -3.13 -1.56
C GLY A 90 -3.53 -4.12 -0.73
N HIS A 91 -4.07 -4.50 0.42
CA HIS A 91 -3.47 -5.50 1.30
C HIS A 91 -4.54 -6.44 1.85
N LEU A 92 -5.50 -6.75 0.98
CA LEU A 92 -6.67 -7.58 1.27
C LEU A 92 -6.48 -9.00 0.74
N GLY A 93 -7.12 -9.94 1.41
CA GLY A 93 -7.29 -11.31 0.92
C GLY A 93 -6.21 -12.26 1.39
N ASP A 94 -5.90 -13.25 0.57
CA ASP A 94 -4.87 -14.25 0.87
C ASP A 94 -3.48 -13.68 0.57
N PHE A 95 -3.06 -12.78 1.44
CA PHE A 95 -1.86 -11.95 1.29
C PHE A 95 -0.87 -12.35 2.40
N ASN A 96 0.40 -12.37 2.10
CA ASN A 96 1.42 -12.75 3.07
C ASN A 96 2.56 -11.71 3.14
N GLU A 97 3.49 -11.90 4.06
CA GLU A 97 4.60 -10.97 4.28
C GLU A 97 5.44 -10.74 3.04
N LEU A 98 5.72 -11.78 2.26
CA LEU A 98 6.54 -11.67 1.05
C LEU A 98 5.83 -10.88 -0.03
N MET A 99 4.51 -11.11 -0.17
CA MET A 99 3.69 -10.35 -1.12
C MET A 99 3.64 -8.87 -0.74
N LEU A 100 3.47 -8.58 0.54
CA LEU A 100 3.46 -7.20 1.02
C LEU A 100 4.83 -6.54 0.85
N ALA A 101 5.90 -7.22 1.25
CA ALA A 101 7.26 -6.70 1.09
C ALA A 101 7.58 -6.43 -0.38
N GLY A 102 7.19 -7.33 -1.27
CA GLY A 102 7.34 -7.15 -2.72
C GLY A 102 6.55 -5.95 -3.24
N THR A 103 5.32 -5.78 -2.77
CA THR A 103 4.46 -4.65 -3.15
C THR A 103 5.09 -3.33 -2.71
N LEU A 104 5.50 -3.23 -1.45
CA LEU A 104 6.12 -2.00 -0.91
C LEU A 104 7.46 -1.71 -1.57
N ALA A 105 8.27 -2.74 -1.82
CA ALA A 105 9.51 -2.59 -2.57
C ALA A 105 9.25 -2.08 -3.99
N GLY A 106 8.22 -2.61 -4.65
CA GLY A 106 7.83 -2.16 -5.98
C GLY A 106 7.38 -0.71 -6.01
N VAL A 107 6.65 -0.26 -5.00
CA VAL A 107 6.26 1.15 -4.87
C VAL A 107 7.50 2.01 -4.67
N GLU A 108 8.40 1.62 -3.79
CA GLU A 108 9.62 2.42 -3.56
C GLU A 108 10.51 2.46 -4.80
N MET A 109 10.66 1.36 -5.52
CA MET A 109 11.39 1.34 -6.78
C MET A 109 10.75 2.28 -7.83
N GLY A 110 9.42 2.32 -7.86
CA GLY A 110 8.70 3.27 -8.71
C GLY A 110 8.95 4.72 -8.32
N LEU A 111 8.93 5.02 -7.02
CA LEU A 111 9.26 6.34 -6.52
C LEU A 111 10.68 6.76 -6.91
N MET A 112 11.63 5.84 -6.84
CA MET A 112 13.02 6.10 -7.27
C MET A 112 13.12 6.47 -8.76
N LYS A 113 12.24 5.93 -9.60
CA LYS A 113 12.20 6.21 -11.05
C LYS A 113 11.34 7.42 -11.38
N SER A 114 10.52 7.89 -10.45
CA SER A 114 9.62 9.03 -10.64
C SER A 114 10.31 10.34 -10.29
N LYS A 115 9.62 11.46 -10.54
CA LYS A 115 10.05 12.78 -10.09
C LYS A 115 9.39 13.19 -8.77
N ILE A 116 8.61 12.31 -8.16
CA ILE A 116 7.92 12.58 -6.90
C ILE A 116 8.94 12.65 -5.76
N PRO A 117 8.97 13.73 -4.99
CA PRO A 117 9.87 13.83 -3.83
C PRO A 117 9.42 12.84 -2.75
N TYR A 118 10.37 12.08 -2.23
CA TYR A 118 10.12 11.10 -1.17
C TYR A 118 11.40 10.83 -0.39
N LYS A 119 11.26 10.18 0.76
CA LYS A 119 12.41 9.73 1.57
C LYS A 119 12.60 8.24 1.35
N LYS A 120 13.84 7.81 1.15
CA LYS A 120 14.18 6.40 1.02
C LYS A 120 14.01 5.66 2.35
N GLY A 121 13.71 4.37 2.27
CA GLY A 121 13.73 3.50 3.43
C GLY A 121 12.36 3.09 3.95
N GLY A 122 11.27 3.39 3.23
CA GLY A 122 9.94 2.97 3.65
C GLY A 122 9.81 1.46 3.76
N ILE A 123 10.35 0.72 2.78
CA ILE A 123 10.33 -0.74 2.85
C ILE A 123 11.10 -1.26 4.08
N LEU A 124 12.24 -0.66 4.41
CA LEU A 124 13.02 -1.08 5.58
C LEU A 124 12.23 -0.87 6.88
N LYS A 125 11.50 0.24 6.98
CA LYS A 125 10.65 0.49 8.16
C LYS A 125 9.49 -0.50 8.24
N ALA A 126 8.90 -0.86 7.13
CA ALA A 126 7.87 -1.89 7.11
C ALA A 126 8.42 -3.25 7.54
N LEU A 127 9.62 -3.62 7.08
CA LEU A 127 10.27 -4.85 7.51
C LEU A 127 10.57 -4.86 9.02
N ASP A 128 11.02 -3.74 9.58
CA ASP A 128 11.21 -3.60 11.02
C ASP A 128 9.90 -3.84 11.79
N TYR A 129 8.79 -3.34 11.27
CA TYR A 129 7.48 -3.57 11.88
C TYR A 129 7.05 -5.04 11.76
N LEU A 130 7.28 -5.68 10.62
CA LEU A 130 6.84 -7.05 10.35
C LEU A 130 7.71 -8.11 11.04
N CYS A 131 8.95 -7.82 11.25
CA CYS A 131 9.91 -8.75 11.81
C CYS A 131 10.45 -8.27 13.14
#